data_80536b90f951fb36f9dbaed661e555b3
#
_entry.id   80536b90f951fb36f9dbaed661e555b3
#
_cell.length_a   1.000
_cell.length_b   1.000
_cell.length_c   1.000
_cell.angle_alpha   90.00
_cell.angle_beta   90.00
_cell.angle_gamma   90.00
#
_symmetry.space_group_name_H-M   'P 1'
#
loop_
_entity.id
_entity.type
_entity.pdbx_description
1 polymer ?
#
loop_
_entity_poly.entity_id
_entity_poly.type
_entity_poly.pdbx_seq_one_letter_code
_entity_poly.pdbx_strand_id
1 'polypeptide(L)'
;MSKTQPHKYSMDDYALNRLKLRPLVIFERVLQSHSIIHAAEQLHLSQPAVTKAIKELESQLQVQLFNRSKNGMQPTEVALVLGQRVKSLFFELRYLTDEINSFHHGNLGHIVVGTLLSASAELLPKAIIKLKQQHPQILITIKVGTVEELFPALLKGELDLVVGRLPKMDSKFYQIHKLEHHSLYTEKLSLVVAHQHELLQRESLCLAELMDYPWILPLGSATMRDNILQYFNEHGVGEPQNLVESVSILTNVNVIAQSNFIGCMSSIVAEQMVNLNLLAKLPFHEIGEDAAVGYSKRKNEELTPACLKFIACLQ
;
A
#
# COMPACT_ATOMS: atom_id res chain seq x y z
N MET A 1 -20.92 6.42 47.95
CA MET A 1 -20.39 5.82 46.69
C MET A 1 -21.30 6.27 45.54
N SER A 2 -20.98 7.38 44.92
CA SER A 2 -21.75 7.91 43.80
C SER A 2 -21.36 7.17 42.53
N LYS A 3 -22.28 6.44 41.89
CA LYS A 3 -22.11 5.81 40.60
C LYS A 3 -22.15 6.91 39.54
N THR A 4 -20.99 7.32 39.02
CA THR A 4 -20.88 8.14 37.82
C THR A 4 -21.42 7.31 36.65
N GLN A 5 -22.59 7.66 36.11
CA GLN A 5 -23.11 7.10 34.87
C GLN A 5 -22.16 7.53 33.72
N PRO A 6 -21.85 6.62 32.77
CA PRO A 6 -21.06 7.00 31.60
C PRO A 6 -21.88 7.99 30.77
N HIS A 7 -21.32 9.20 30.55
CA HIS A 7 -21.89 10.18 29.66
C HIS A 7 -22.03 9.61 28.26
N LYS A 8 -23.26 9.46 27.80
CA LYS A 8 -23.58 9.13 26.41
C LYS A 8 -23.36 10.42 25.60
N TYR A 9 -22.30 10.45 24.78
CA TYR A 9 -22.09 11.56 23.84
C TYR A 9 -23.18 11.51 22.77
N SER A 10 -24.04 12.55 22.72
CA SER A 10 -24.94 12.75 21.59
C SER A 10 -24.19 13.53 20.52
N MET A 11 -24.30 13.12 19.26
CA MET A 11 -23.56 13.71 18.14
C MET A 11 -23.97 15.16 17.84
N ASP A 12 -25.19 15.57 18.25
CA ASP A 12 -25.81 16.81 17.79
C ASP A 12 -25.30 18.08 18.50
N ASP A 13 -24.88 18.01 19.75
CA ASP A 13 -24.47 19.20 20.50
C ASP A 13 -22.97 19.28 20.82
N TYR A 14 -22.30 18.17 21.00
CA TYR A 14 -20.94 18.14 21.51
C TYR A 14 -19.87 18.26 20.42
N ALA A 15 -20.06 17.55 19.32
CA ALA A 15 -19.07 17.49 18.25
C ALA A 15 -19.04 18.79 17.43
N LEU A 16 -20.21 19.34 17.07
CA LEU A 16 -20.32 20.50 16.20
C LEU A 16 -19.93 21.82 16.89
N ASN A 17 -20.17 21.97 18.20
CA ASN A 17 -19.97 23.22 18.90
C ASN A 17 -18.66 23.32 19.70
N ARG A 18 -18.01 22.23 20.04
CA ARG A 18 -16.84 22.22 20.93
C ARG A 18 -15.58 21.62 20.33
N LEU A 19 -15.68 20.63 19.44
CA LEU A 19 -14.52 19.99 18.84
C LEU A 19 -13.97 20.86 17.69
N LYS A 20 -12.83 21.49 17.92
CA LYS A 20 -12.14 22.31 16.90
C LYS A 20 -11.12 21.44 16.15
N LEU A 21 -10.91 21.72 14.87
CA LEU A 21 -9.94 20.98 14.04
C LEU A 21 -8.50 21.17 14.50
N ARG A 22 -8.12 22.37 14.93
CA ARG A 22 -6.75 22.69 15.33
C ARG A 22 -6.19 21.79 16.46
N PRO A 23 -6.91 21.55 17.58
CA PRO A 23 -6.49 20.57 18.59
C PRO A 23 -6.32 19.15 18.05
N LEU A 24 -7.14 18.72 17.07
CA LEU A 24 -7.00 17.41 16.44
C LEU A 24 -5.74 17.30 15.56
N VAL A 25 -5.36 18.38 14.85
CA VAL A 25 -4.08 18.45 14.12
C VAL A 25 -2.91 18.32 15.09
N ILE A 26 -2.96 19.05 16.22
CA ILE A 26 -1.92 19.00 17.24
C ILE A 26 -1.83 17.59 17.86
N PHE A 27 -2.97 17.00 18.19
CA PHE A 27 -3.06 15.64 18.72
C PHE A 27 -2.46 14.62 17.77
N GLU A 28 -2.81 14.67 16.50
CA GLU A 28 -2.32 13.75 15.47
C GLU A 28 -0.79 13.87 15.34
N ARG A 29 -0.25 15.09 15.38
CA ARG A 29 1.19 15.32 15.29
C ARG A 29 1.95 14.80 16.53
N VAL A 30 1.40 14.97 17.74
CA VAL A 30 1.97 14.39 18.97
C VAL A 30 1.90 12.86 18.94
N LEU A 31 0.80 12.30 18.41
CA LEU A 31 0.62 10.86 18.27
C LEU A 31 1.68 10.24 17.32
N GLN A 32 2.02 10.92 16.23
CA GLN A 32 3.03 10.46 15.27
C GLN A 32 4.46 10.60 15.80
N SER A 33 4.77 11.74 16.42
CA SER A 33 6.14 12.06 16.87
C SER A 33 6.51 11.45 18.23
N HIS A 34 5.52 11.00 19.00
CA HIS A 34 5.67 10.60 20.40
C HIS A 34 6.36 11.68 21.29
N SER A 35 6.37 12.94 20.82
CA SER A 35 7.11 14.03 21.44
C SER A 35 6.37 15.37 21.27
N ILE A 36 6.13 16.06 22.39
CA ILE A 36 5.56 17.42 22.37
C ILE A 36 6.54 18.41 21.72
N ILE A 37 7.85 18.24 21.94
CA ILE A 37 8.88 19.12 21.39
C ILE A 37 8.88 19.03 19.87
N HIS A 38 9.01 17.82 19.32
CA HIS A 38 9.02 17.59 17.89
C HIS A 38 7.68 18.02 17.22
N ALA A 39 6.55 17.75 17.88
CA ALA A 39 5.26 18.23 17.38
C ALA A 39 5.19 19.76 17.33
N ALA A 40 5.72 20.46 18.35
CA ALA A 40 5.79 21.91 18.40
C ALA A 40 6.64 22.50 17.27
N GLU A 41 7.83 21.94 17.04
CA GLU A 41 8.74 22.31 15.95
C GLU A 41 8.07 22.15 14.58
N GLN A 42 7.47 20.98 14.31
CA GLN A 42 6.80 20.69 13.04
C GLN A 42 5.58 21.57 12.76
N LEU A 43 4.89 22.02 13.81
CA LEU A 43 3.71 22.89 13.71
C LEU A 43 4.03 24.38 13.85
N HIS A 44 5.30 24.74 14.03
CA HIS A 44 5.75 26.11 14.32
C HIS A 44 5.00 26.73 15.51
N LEU A 45 4.81 25.92 16.57
CA LEU A 45 4.17 26.31 17.82
C LEU A 45 5.15 26.25 18.98
N SER A 46 4.82 26.94 20.09
CA SER A 46 5.55 26.77 21.32
C SER A 46 5.15 25.45 22.02
N GLN A 47 6.08 24.83 22.71
CA GLN A 47 5.82 23.62 23.52
C GLN A 47 4.67 23.83 24.56
N PRO A 48 4.56 24.98 25.28
CA PRO A 48 3.42 25.25 26.15
C PRO A 48 2.08 25.25 25.40
N ALA A 49 2.04 25.79 24.17
CA ALA A 49 0.82 25.82 23.35
C ALA A 49 0.37 24.40 22.96
N VAL A 50 1.29 23.54 22.54
CA VAL A 50 0.99 22.13 22.24
C VAL A 50 0.50 21.41 23.51
N THR A 51 1.19 21.58 24.63
CA THR A 51 0.80 20.98 25.92
C THR A 51 -0.61 21.42 26.35
N LYS A 52 -0.92 22.72 26.20
CA LYS A 52 -2.24 23.28 26.54
C LYS A 52 -3.32 22.68 25.63
N ALA A 53 -3.08 22.62 24.33
CA ALA A 53 -4.05 22.07 23.37
C ALA A 53 -4.38 20.58 23.62
N ILE A 54 -3.36 19.76 23.96
CA ILE A 54 -3.60 18.37 24.34
C ILE A 54 -4.43 18.27 25.61
N LYS A 55 -4.10 19.03 26.67
CA LYS A 55 -4.87 19.03 27.92
C LYS A 55 -6.31 19.49 27.71
N GLU A 56 -6.53 20.53 26.89
CA GLU A 56 -7.88 20.99 26.54
C GLU A 56 -8.67 19.91 25.80
N LEU A 57 -8.05 19.22 24.85
CA LEU A 57 -8.68 18.10 24.12
C LEU A 57 -9.03 16.94 25.08
N GLU A 58 -8.11 16.53 25.95
CA GLU A 58 -8.35 15.51 26.98
C GLU A 58 -9.50 15.92 27.91
N SER A 59 -9.53 17.17 28.34
CA SER A 59 -10.61 17.71 29.18
C SER A 59 -11.95 17.74 28.46
N GLN A 60 -11.97 18.13 27.18
CA GLN A 60 -13.18 18.14 26.36
C GLN A 60 -13.75 16.73 26.15
N LEU A 61 -12.86 15.78 25.85
CA LEU A 61 -13.25 14.38 25.62
C LEU A 61 -13.41 13.58 26.93
N GLN A 62 -13.04 14.17 28.09
CA GLN A 62 -13.02 13.51 29.39
C GLN A 62 -12.27 12.17 29.41
N VAL A 63 -11.21 12.09 28.62
CA VAL A 63 -10.33 10.92 28.52
C VAL A 63 -8.87 11.35 28.50
N GLN A 64 -8.01 10.52 29.06
CA GLN A 64 -6.57 10.70 28.92
C GLN A 64 -6.12 10.10 27.60
N LEU A 65 -5.42 10.90 26.78
CA LEU A 65 -4.91 10.47 25.48
C LEU A 65 -3.45 10.04 25.56
N PHE A 66 -2.67 10.65 26.44
CA PHE A 66 -1.26 10.34 26.56
C PHE A 66 -0.82 10.13 28.01
N ASN A 67 0.05 9.14 28.20
CA ASN A 67 0.82 8.94 29.43
C ASN A 67 2.19 9.59 29.27
N ARG A 68 2.61 10.41 30.22
CA ARG A 68 3.97 10.96 30.24
C ARG A 68 4.94 9.93 30.82
N SER A 69 5.96 9.58 30.08
CA SER A 69 7.01 8.67 30.52
C SER A 69 8.41 9.27 30.27
N LYS A 70 9.45 8.62 30.79
CA LYS A 70 10.84 8.99 30.50
C LYS A 70 11.17 8.85 29.00
N ASN A 71 10.40 8.04 28.26
CA ASN A 71 10.54 7.79 26.83
C ASN A 71 9.61 8.66 25.97
N GLY A 72 9.07 9.76 26.51
CA GLY A 72 8.20 10.69 25.78
C GLY A 72 6.72 10.49 26.07
N MET A 73 5.88 10.85 25.08
CA MET A 73 4.41 10.76 25.15
C MET A 73 3.96 9.41 24.64
N GLN A 74 3.51 8.55 25.55
CA GLN A 74 2.98 7.22 25.21
C GLN A 74 1.46 7.32 24.99
N PRO A 75 0.93 6.96 23.80
CA PRO A 75 -0.50 7.02 23.55
C PRO A 75 -1.24 5.97 24.38
N THR A 76 -2.43 6.31 24.85
CA THR A 76 -3.39 5.36 25.42
C THR A 76 -4.09 4.59 24.30
N GLU A 77 -4.78 3.51 24.63
CA GLU A 77 -5.60 2.75 23.67
C GLU A 77 -6.65 3.67 23.01
N VAL A 78 -7.29 4.53 23.80
CA VAL A 78 -8.27 5.50 23.31
C VAL A 78 -7.62 6.48 22.32
N ALA A 79 -6.39 6.91 22.58
CA ALA A 79 -5.66 7.79 21.65
C ALA A 79 -5.38 7.11 20.31
N LEU A 80 -5.03 5.82 20.30
CA LEU A 80 -4.82 5.06 19.07
C LEU A 80 -6.11 4.96 18.24
N VAL A 81 -7.24 4.66 18.88
CA VAL A 81 -8.55 4.61 18.22
C VAL A 81 -8.96 5.99 17.69
N LEU A 82 -8.84 7.04 18.52
CA LEU A 82 -9.14 8.42 18.12
C LEU A 82 -8.24 8.85 16.95
N GLY A 83 -6.96 8.53 17.00
CA GLY A 83 -5.99 8.86 15.95
C GLY A 83 -6.39 8.31 14.58
N GLN A 84 -6.92 7.09 14.53
CA GLN A 84 -7.44 6.51 13.28
C GLN A 84 -8.63 7.31 12.73
N ARG A 85 -9.57 7.72 13.61
CA ARG A 85 -10.74 8.52 13.20
C ARG A 85 -10.38 9.93 12.77
N VAL A 86 -9.44 10.56 13.48
CA VAL A 86 -8.92 11.89 13.13
C VAL A 86 -8.23 11.89 11.78
N LYS A 87 -7.46 10.87 11.47
CA LYS A 87 -6.86 10.70 10.13
C LYS A 87 -7.93 10.64 9.05
N SER A 88 -8.95 9.78 9.21
CA SER A 88 -10.06 9.69 8.24
C SER A 88 -10.74 11.05 8.04
N LEU A 89 -11.00 11.80 9.12
CA LEU A 89 -11.57 13.15 9.04
C LEU A 89 -10.68 14.11 8.23
N PHE A 90 -9.36 14.05 8.40
CA PHE A 90 -8.44 14.91 7.63
C PHE A 90 -8.40 14.53 6.16
N PHE A 91 -8.59 13.27 5.81
CA PHE A 91 -8.73 12.85 4.42
C PHE A 91 -10.01 13.39 3.79
N GLU A 92 -11.14 13.34 4.51
CA GLU A 92 -12.39 13.95 4.05
C GLU A 92 -12.25 15.47 3.81
N LEU A 93 -11.56 16.16 4.73
CA LEU A 93 -11.26 17.59 4.53
C LEU A 93 -10.35 17.84 3.33
N ARG A 94 -9.41 16.93 3.05
CA ARG A 94 -8.59 17.00 1.83
C ARG A 94 -9.47 16.85 0.59
N TYR A 95 -10.37 15.86 0.55
CA TYR A 95 -11.31 15.68 -0.56
C TYR A 95 -12.14 16.92 -0.81
N LEU A 96 -12.71 17.51 0.25
CA LEU A 96 -13.46 18.75 0.16
C LEU A 96 -12.62 19.88 -0.47
N THR A 97 -11.37 20.02 -0.03
CA THR A 97 -10.45 21.05 -0.55
C THR A 97 -10.11 20.78 -2.03
N ASP A 98 -9.84 19.53 -2.40
CA ASP A 98 -9.55 19.12 -3.77
C ASP A 98 -10.75 19.36 -4.69
N GLU A 99 -11.96 19.09 -4.19
CA GLU A 99 -13.21 19.34 -4.91
C GLU A 99 -13.41 20.83 -5.17
N ILE A 100 -13.28 21.69 -4.14
CA ILE A 100 -13.34 23.14 -4.28
C ILE A 100 -12.30 23.66 -5.28
N ASN A 101 -11.06 23.17 -5.19
CA ASN A 101 -9.99 23.54 -6.11
C ASN A 101 -10.30 23.13 -7.56
N SER A 102 -10.95 21.98 -7.76
CA SER A 102 -11.36 21.52 -9.09
C SER A 102 -12.41 22.44 -9.72
N PHE A 103 -13.31 23.00 -8.93
CA PHE A 103 -14.29 24.00 -9.40
C PHE A 103 -13.63 25.31 -9.81
N HIS A 104 -12.60 25.77 -9.08
CA HIS A 104 -11.97 27.07 -9.36
C HIS A 104 -10.92 27.03 -10.47
N HIS A 105 -10.21 25.93 -10.66
CA HIS A 105 -9.03 25.85 -11.53
C HIS A 105 -9.12 24.72 -12.58
N GLY A 106 -10.23 24.03 -12.68
CA GLY A 106 -10.55 23.07 -13.73
C GLY A 106 -9.78 21.76 -13.76
N ASN A 107 -8.59 21.66 -13.15
CA ASN A 107 -7.73 20.47 -13.25
C ASN A 107 -6.80 20.22 -12.06
N LEU A 108 -6.95 20.95 -10.98
CA LEU A 108 -6.17 20.69 -9.78
C LEU A 108 -6.80 19.53 -8.99
N GLY A 109 -6.00 18.60 -8.56
CA GLY A 109 -6.39 17.49 -7.70
C GLY A 109 -5.16 16.74 -7.23
N HIS A 110 -5.31 15.98 -6.16
CA HIS A 110 -4.25 15.13 -5.62
C HIS A 110 -4.78 13.71 -5.46
N ILE A 111 -4.01 12.73 -5.95
CA ILE A 111 -4.32 11.31 -5.83
C ILE A 111 -3.20 10.63 -5.07
N VAL A 112 -3.54 9.82 -4.08
CA VAL A 112 -2.60 8.98 -3.35
C VAL A 112 -2.88 7.52 -3.71
N VAL A 113 -1.97 6.93 -4.47
CA VAL A 113 -2.08 5.55 -4.98
C VAL A 113 -1.15 4.65 -4.19
N GLY A 114 -1.71 3.64 -3.54
CA GLY A 114 -0.94 2.50 -3.04
C GLY A 114 -0.63 1.55 -4.21
N THR A 115 0.57 1.01 -4.30
CA THR A 115 0.89 0.03 -5.33
C THR A 115 1.61 -1.18 -4.80
N LEU A 116 1.17 -2.34 -5.27
CA LEU A 116 1.90 -3.58 -5.15
C LEU A 116 2.93 -3.66 -6.28
N LEU A 117 3.99 -4.38 -6.03
CA LEU A 117 5.16 -4.44 -6.92
C LEU A 117 4.81 -4.85 -8.37
N SER A 118 3.83 -5.75 -8.53
CA SER A 118 3.38 -6.25 -9.85
C SER A 118 2.88 -5.15 -10.79
N ALA A 119 2.18 -4.13 -10.27
CA ALA A 119 1.66 -3.05 -11.11
C ALA A 119 2.71 -1.99 -11.48
N SER A 120 3.84 -1.97 -10.77
CA SER A 120 4.88 -0.94 -10.96
C SER A 120 5.66 -1.09 -12.26
N ALA A 121 5.59 -2.25 -12.90
CA ALA A 121 6.35 -2.52 -14.14
C ALA A 121 5.70 -1.87 -15.37
N GLU A 122 4.39 -1.95 -15.50
CA GLU A 122 3.72 -1.52 -16.72
C GLU A 122 2.43 -0.73 -16.46
N LEU A 123 1.46 -1.29 -15.73
CA LEU A 123 0.13 -0.71 -15.54
C LEU A 123 0.19 0.70 -14.95
N LEU A 124 0.88 0.86 -13.84
CA LEU A 124 0.98 2.14 -13.13
C LEU A 124 1.77 3.20 -13.92
N PRO A 125 2.96 2.91 -14.48
CA PRO A 125 3.68 3.85 -15.33
C PRO A 125 2.87 4.32 -16.53
N LYS A 126 2.20 3.42 -17.26
CA LYS A 126 1.35 3.79 -18.40
C LYS A 126 0.23 4.72 -17.99
N ALA A 127 -0.48 4.40 -16.91
CA ALA A 127 -1.55 5.24 -16.39
C ALA A 127 -1.06 6.63 -15.96
N ILE A 128 0.10 6.72 -15.31
CA ILE A 128 0.71 7.99 -14.91
C ILE A 128 1.06 8.83 -16.14
N ILE A 129 1.72 8.25 -17.12
CA ILE A 129 2.10 8.95 -18.36
C ILE A 129 0.85 9.49 -19.05
N LYS A 130 -0.17 8.66 -19.25
CA LYS A 130 -1.45 9.04 -19.88
C LYS A 130 -2.14 10.16 -19.09
N LEU A 131 -2.21 10.06 -17.77
CA LEU A 131 -2.79 11.10 -16.93
C LEU A 131 -2.01 12.41 -17.02
N LYS A 132 -0.69 12.36 -16.95
CA LYS A 132 0.17 13.57 -16.98
C LYS A 132 0.17 14.28 -18.35
N GLN A 133 -0.01 13.54 -19.44
CA GLN A 133 -0.22 14.12 -20.75
C GLN A 133 -1.53 14.89 -20.87
N GLN A 134 -2.60 14.37 -20.26
CA GLN A 134 -3.94 14.98 -20.32
C GLN A 134 -4.18 16.00 -19.22
N HIS A 135 -3.62 15.78 -18.04
CA HIS A 135 -3.85 16.54 -16.83
C HIS A 135 -2.53 16.76 -16.06
N PRO A 136 -1.60 17.57 -16.57
CA PRO A 136 -0.25 17.73 -16.00
C PRO A 136 -0.24 18.28 -14.58
N GLN A 137 -1.29 19.01 -14.17
CA GLN A 137 -1.40 19.66 -12.87
C GLN A 137 -1.90 18.73 -11.74
N ILE A 138 -2.43 17.54 -12.06
CA ILE A 138 -2.86 16.60 -11.02
C ILE A 138 -1.60 16.07 -10.29
N LEU A 139 -1.54 16.28 -8.97
CA LEU A 139 -0.49 15.69 -8.15
C LEU A 139 -0.77 14.19 -7.94
N ILE A 140 0.22 13.35 -8.13
CA ILE A 140 0.14 11.93 -7.85
C ILE A 140 1.20 11.60 -6.80
N THR A 141 0.76 10.97 -5.70
CA THR A 141 1.64 10.39 -4.69
C THR A 141 1.53 8.87 -4.78
N ILE A 142 2.67 8.18 -4.91
CA ILE A 142 2.73 6.72 -4.96
C ILE A 142 3.34 6.20 -3.66
N LYS A 143 2.65 5.26 -3.03
CA LYS A 143 3.14 4.52 -1.86
C LYS A 143 3.28 3.05 -2.22
N VAL A 144 4.49 2.54 -2.17
CA VAL A 144 4.77 1.10 -2.34
C VAL A 144 4.63 0.42 -1.00
N GLY A 145 4.00 -0.74 -0.97
CA GLY A 145 3.84 -1.52 0.27
C GLY A 145 3.28 -2.92 0.01
N THR A 146 3.05 -3.63 1.10
CA THR A 146 2.41 -4.95 1.08
C THR A 146 0.88 -4.84 1.17
N VAL A 147 0.19 -5.94 0.96
CA VAL A 147 -1.27 -6.03 1.12
C VAL A 147 -1.68 -5.63 2.55
N GLU A 148 -0.92 -6.08 3.55
CA GLU A 148 -1.14 -5.83 4.98
C GLU A 148 -1.01 -4.36 5.37
N GLU A 149 -0.23 -3.59 4.60
CA GLU A 149 -0.03 -2.16 4.83
C GLU A 149 -1.03 -1.32 4.03
N LEU A 150 -1.20 -1.64 2.74
CA LEU A 150 -1.95 -0.80 1.81
C LEU A 150 -3.47 -0.90 1.99
N PHE A 151 -4.03 -2.09 2.25
CA PHE A 151 -5.48 -2.20 2.41
C PHE A 151 -6.02 -1.55 3.70
N PRO A 152 -5.36 -1.68 4.86
CA PRO A 152 -5.72 -0.87 6.02
C PRO A 152 -5.58 0.64 5.78
N ALA A 153 -4.57 1.09 5.04
CA ALA A 153 -4.39 2.49 4.67
C ALA A 153 -5.51 2.97 3.72
N LEU A 154 -5.92 2.14 2.74
CA LEU A 154 -7.06 2.40 1.87
C LEU A 154 -8.35 2.55 2.67
N LEU A 155 -8.63 1.62 3.60
CA LEU A 155 -9.81 1.68 4.47
C LEU A 155 -9.87 2.91 5.36
N LYS A 156 -8.70 3.43 5.79
CA LYS A 156 -8.59 4.65 6.59
C LYS A 156 -8.67 5.94 5.75
N GLY A 157 -8.73 5.85 4.42
CA GLY A 157 -8.66 6.99 3.52
C GLY A 157 -7.25 7.57 3.32
N GLU A 158 -6.20 6.91 3.82
CA GLU A 158 -4.81 7.32 3.60
C GLU A 158 -4.34 7.11 2.15
N LEU A 159 -5.10 6.30 1.40
CA LEU A 159 -4.96 6.04 -0.02
C LEU A 159 -6.32 6.22 -0.70
N ASP A 160 -6.29 6.66 -1.94
CA ASP A 160 -7.48 6.75 -2.78
C ASP A 160 -7.74 5.43 -3.51
N LEU A 161 -6.67 4.79 -3.97
CA LEU A 161 -6.68 3.52 -4.69
C LEU A 161 -5.52 2.65 -4.23
N VAL A 162 -5.68 1.34 -4.38
CA VAL A 162 -4.57 0.38 -4.40
C VAL A 162 -4.55 -0.28 -5.77
N VAL A 163 -3.40 -0.23 -6.46
CA VAL A 163 -3.22 -0.78 -7.82
C VAL A 163 -2.21 -1.92 -7.76
N GLY A 164 -2.57 -3.08 -8.30
CA GLY A 164 -1.71 -4.25 -8.34
C GLY A 164 -2.49 -5.55 -8.37
N ARG A 165 -1.84 -6.63 -7.97
CA ARG A 165 -2.49 -7.94 -7.85
C ARG A 165 -3.61 -7.87 -6.82
N LEU A 166 -4.82 -8.28 -7.22
CA LEU A 166 -5.97 -8.29 -6.34
C LEU A 166 -5.85 -9.41 -5.31
N PRO A 167 -6.43 -9.23 -4.10
CA PRO A 167 -6.47 -10.30 -3.11
C PRO A 167 -7.25 -11.51 -3.64
N LYS A 168 -6.86 -12.72 -3.26
CA LYS A 168 -7.64 -13.93 -3.56
C LYS A 168 -9.02 -13.83 -2.90
N MET A 169 -10.05 -14.42 -3.54
CA MET A 169 -11.46 -14.34 -3.10
C MET A 169 -11.68 -14.89 -1.69
N ASP A 170 -10.89 -15.85 -1.26
CA ASP A 170 -10.93 -16.46 0.07
C ASP A 170 -10.12 -15.69 1.12
N SER A 171 -9.34 -14.70 0.72
CA SER A 171 -8.52 -13.92 1.64
C SER A 171 -9.36 -12.97 2.51
N LYS A 172 -8.88 -12.73 3.73
CA LYS A 172 -9.49 -11.74 4.65
C LYS A 172 -9.63 -10.34 4.02
N PHE A 173 -8.74 -9.97 3.10
CA PHE A 173 -8.76 -8.65 2.46
C PHE A 173 -9.81 -8.56 1.35
N TYR A 174 -10.08 -9.64 0.62
CA TYR A 174 -11.14 -9.68 -0.38
C TYR A 174 -12.53 -9.62 0.29
N GLN A 175 -12.68 -10.28 1.44
CA GLN A 175 -13.94 -10.33 2.18
C GLN A 175 -14.28 -9.05 2.95
N ILE A 176 -13.45 -8.00 2.86
CA ILE A 176 -13.76 -6.71 3.47
C ILE A 176 -14.90 -6.04 2.70
N HIS A 177 -16.12 -6.11 3.22
CA HIS A 177 -17.33 -5.54 2.60
C HIS A 177 -17.27 -4.04 2.28
N LYS A 178 -16.27 -3.33 2.83
CA LYS A 178 -16.05 -1.90 2.57
C LYS A 178 -15.13 -1.63 1.39
N LEU A 179 -14.58 -2.66 0.76
CA LEU A 179 -13.72 -2.55 -0.42
C LEU A 179 -14.42 -3.11 -1.64
N GLU A 180 -14.05 -2.59 -2.79
CA GLU A 180 -14.47 -3.01 -4.11
C GLU A 180 -13.22 -3.23 -4.96
N HIS A 181 -13.16 -4.38 -5.65
CA HIS A 181 -12.02 -4.81 -6.43
C HIS A 181 -12.41 -4.88 -7.91
N HIS A 182 -11.63 -4.23 -8.77
CA HIS A 182 -11.84 -4.19 -10.21
C HIS A 182 -10.67 -4.85 -10.92
N SER A 183 -10.93 -6.00 -11.54
CA SER A 183 -9.93 -6.70 -12.36
C SER A 183 -9.80 -6.03 -13.73
N LEU A 184 -8.55 -5.84 -14.17
CA LEU A 184 -8.22 -5.31 -15.50
C LEU A 184 -7.67 -6.41 -16.42
N TYR A 185 -6.81 -7.29 -15.90
CA TYR A 185 -6.27 -8.43 -16.60
C TYR A 185 -5.83 -9.52 -15.60
N THR A 186 -5.41 -10.67 -16.12
CA THR A 186 -4.79 -11.75 -15.33
C THR A 186 -3.34 -11.94 -15.73
N GLU A 187 -2.51 -12.36 -14.79
CA GLU A 187 -1.10 -12.68 -15.02
C GLU A 187 -0.70 -13.97 -14.34
N LYS A 188 0.32 -14.62 -14.90
CA LYS A 188 1.02 -15.77 -14.31
C LYS A 188 2.44 -15.38 -13.93
N LEU A 189 3.23 -16.36 -13.54
CA LEU A 189 4.63 -16.18 -13.21
C LEU A 189 5.52 -16.80 -14.29
N SER A 190 6.60 -16.11 -14.61
CA SER A 190 7.65 -16.57 -15.53
C SER A 190 8.96 -16.79 -14.80
N LEU A 191 9.72 -17.76 -15.25
CA LEU A 191 11.09 -17.99 -14.80
C LEU A 191 12.07 -17.18 -15.66
N VAL A 192 13.00 -16.53 -15.00
CA VAL A 192 14.01 -15.68 -15.64
C VAL A 192 15.41 -16.02 -15.14
N VAL A 193 16.38 -15.83 -16.03
CA VAL A 193 17.80 -16.15 -15.82
C VAL A 193 18.69 -15.12 -16.50
N ALA A 194 19.99 -15.19 -16.29
CA ALA A 194 20.96 -14.42 -17.07
C ALA A 194 20.94 -14.79 -18.57
N HIS A 195 21.30 -13.86 -19.47
CA HIS A 195 21.36 -14.12 -20.91
C HIS A 195 22.30 -15.25 -21.32
N GLN A 196 23.29 -15.56 -20.51
CA GLN A 196 24.30 -16.60 -20.78
C GLN A 196 24.02 -17.88 -20.00
N HIS A 197 22.85 -18.04 -19.42
CA HIS A 197 22.52 -19.19 -18.60
C HIS A 197 22.41 -20.44 -19.45
N GLU A 198 23.06 -21.54 -19.03
CA GLU A 198 23.13 -22.78 -19.77
C GLU A 198 21.78 -23.44 -20.07
N LEU A 199 20.79 -23.23 -19.20
CA LEU A 199 19.42 -23.72 -19.39
C LEU A 199 18.74 -23.14 -20.64
N LEU A 200 19.19 -22.01 -21.17
CA LEU A 200 18.67 -21.41 -22.41
C LEU A 200 19.04 -22.24 -23.65
N GLN A 201 20.06 -23.13 -23.56
CA GLN A 201 20.51 -23.97 -24.64
C GLN A 201 19.78 -25.32 -24.70
N ARG A 202 18.93 -25.63 -23.73
CA ARG A 202 18.23 -26.90 -23.62
C ARG A 202 16.91 -26.84 -24.40
N GLU A 203 16.61 -27.91 -25.14
CA GLU A 203 15.38 -28.07 -25.93
C GLU A 203 14.14 -28.27 -25.03
N SER A 204 14.32 -28.90 -23.89
CA SER A 204 13.25 -29.13 -22.91
C SER A 204 13.80 -28.97 -21.49
N LEU A 205 12.95 -28.48 -20.60
CA LEU A 205 13.27 -28.26 -19.18
C LEU A 205 12.27 -29.02 -18.31
N CYS A 206 12.80 -29.73 -17.31
CA CYS A 206 12.00 -30.34 -16.25
C CYS A 206 12.12 -29.57 -14.97
N LEU A 207 11.02 -29.37 -14.23
CA LEU A 207 11.02 -28.62 -12.99
C LEU A 207 11.99 -29.19 -11.95
N ALA A 208 12.13 -30.52 -11.89
CA ALA A 208 13.07 -31.19 -10.99
C ALA A 208 14.53 -30.80 -11.25
N GLU A 209 14.92 -30.66 -12.52
CA GLU A 209 16.29 -30.21 -12.88
C GLU A 209 16.56 -28.77 -12.50
N LEU A 210 15.51 -27.92 -12.46
CA LEU A 210 15.65 -26.52 -12.05
C LEU A 210 15.93 -26.39 -10.56
N MET A 211 15.61 -27.42 -9.75
CA MET A 211 15.87 -27.39 -8.30
C MET A 211 17.37 -27.56 -7.95
N ASP A 212 18.18 -27.98 -8.89
CA ASP A 212 19.64 -28.08 -8.72
C ASP A 212 20.35 -26.72 -8.80
N TYR A 213 19.64 -25.70 -9.28
CA TYR A 213 20.15 -24.33 -9.39
C TYR A 213 19.81 -23.49 -8.15
N PRO A 214 20.55 -22.40 -7.90
CA PRO A 214 20.17 -21.43 -6.88
C PRO A 214 18.95 -20.61 -7.34
N TRP A 215 18.06 -20.29 -6.39
CA TRP A 215 16.84 -19.54 -6.66
C TRP A 215 16.79 -18.23 -5.88
N ILE A 216 16.11 -17.25 -6.47
CA ILE A 216 15.70 -16.05 -5.77
C ILE A 216 14.18 -15.94 -5.81
N LEU A 217 13.53 -15.97 -4.65
CA LEU A 217 12.09 -16.00 -4.49
C LEU A 217 11.61 -14.88 -3.55
N PRO A 218 10.30 -14.53 -3.56
CA PRO A 218 9.73 -13.60 -2.58
C PRO A 218 9.86 -14.13 -1.15
N LEU A 219 9.73 -13.22 -0.16
CA LEU A 219 9.70 -13.57 1.26
C LEU A 219 8.57 -14.57 1.56
N GLY A 220 8.79 -15.42 2.59
CA GLY A 220 7.84 -16.46 3.00
C GLY A 220 6.44 -15.98 3.39
N SER A 221 6.27 -14.69 3.73
CA SER A 221 4.97 -14.08 4.03
C SER A 221 4.21 -13.55 2.81
N ALA A 222 4.79 -13.63 1.61
CA ALA A 222 4.19 -13.07 0.40
C ALA A 222 3.25 -14.09 -0.28
N THR A 223 2.04 -13.69 -0.65
CA THR A 223 1.06 -14.51 -1.38
C THR A 223 1.65 -15.12 -2.67
N MET A 224 2.57 -14.42 -3.33
CA MET A 224 3.28 -14.94 -4.50
C MET A 224 4.12 -16.17 -4.16
N ARG A 225 4.76 -16.18 -2.97
CA ARG A 225 5.53 -17.32 -2.49
C ARG A 225 4.66 -18.55 -2.32
N ASP A 226 3.49 -18.40 -1.68
CA ASP A 226 2.56 -19.51 -1.48
C ASP A 226 2.15 -20.15 -2.82
N ASN A 227 1.86 -19.33 -3.83
CA ASN A 227 1.52 -19.82 -5.17
C ASN A 227 2.67 -20.60 -5.83
N ILE A 228 3.91 -20.14 -5.66
CA ILE A 228 5.10 -20.83 -6.20
C ILE A 228 5.29 -22.16 -5.50
N LEU A 229 5.24 -22.19 -4.17
CA LEU A 229 5.41 -23.43 -3.39
C LEU A 229 4.28 -24.41 -3.62
N GLN A 230 3.05 -23.95 -3.76
CA GLN A 230 1.93 -24.79 -4.15
C GLN A 230 2.18 -25.45 -5.50
N TYR A 231 2.59 -24.68 -6.51
CA TYR A 231 2.94 -25.21 -7.83
C TYR A 231 4.06 -26.26 -7.76
N PHE A 232 5.12 -26.00 -6.98
CA PHE A 232 6.22 -26.98 -6.79
C PHE A 232 5.73 -28.28 -6.16
N ASN A 233 4.91 -28.20 -5.13
CA ASN A 233 4.34 -29.37 -4.45
C ASN A 233 3.42 -30.18 -5.38
N GLU A 234 2.59 -29.53 -6.18
CA GLU A 234 1.70 -30.20 -7.16
C GLU A 234 2.48 -30.96 -8.24
N HIS A 235 3.71 -30.52 -8.53
CA HIS A 235 4.61 -31.17 -9.48
C HIS A 235 5.65 -32.12 -8.82
N GLY A 236 5.46 -32.42 -7.53
CA GLY A 236 6.26 -33.40 -6.80
C GLY A 236 7.69 -32.95 -6.48
N VAL A 237 7.96 -31.65 -6.54
CA VAL A 237 9.25 -31.07 -6.11
C VAL A 237 9.06 -30.24 -4.84
N GLY A 238 10.09 -30.21 -4.02
CA GLY A 238 10.11 -29.37 -2.82
C GLY A 238 10.64 -27.97 -3.09
N GLU A 239 10.85 -27.24 -2.01
CA GLU A 239 11.48 -25.94 -2.06
C GLU A 239 12.97 -26.07 -2.43
N PRO A 240 13.52 -25.16 -3.28
CA PRO A 240 14.95 -25.16 -3.60
C PRO A 240 15.82 -25.03 -2.34
N GLN A 241 16.87 -25.85 -2.24
CA GLN A 241 17.77 -25.81 -1.08
C GLN A 241 18.70 -24.59 -1.09
N ASN A 242 19.11 -24.16 -2.28
CA ASN A 242 19.93 -22.96 -2.45
C ASN A 242 19.03 -21.77 -2.80
N LEU A 243 18.66 -20.98 -1.81
CA LEU A 243 17.63 -19.98 -1.91
C LEU A 243 18.05 -18.63 -1.32
N VAL A 244 17.73 -17.57 -2.05
CA VAL A 244 17.72 -16.18 -1.55
C VAL A 244 16.29 -15.70 -1.51
N GLU A 245 15.87 -15.14 -0.38
CA GLU A 245 14.56 -14.50 -0.21
C GLU A 245 14.69 -12.98 -0.35
N SER A 246 13.97 -12.37 -1.29
CA SER A 246 14.05 -10.93 -1.52
C SER A 246 12.79 -10.38 -2.20
N VAL A 247 12.41 -9.13 -1.85
CA VAL A 247 11.36 -8.36 -2.53
C VAL A 247 11.94 -7.22 -3.38
N SER A 248 13.24 -7.02 -3.36
CA SER A 248 13.91 -5.96 -4.10
C SER A 248 14.12 -6.34 -5.56
N ILE A 249 13.29 -5.83 -6.48
CA ILE A 249 13.47 -6.12 -7.92
C ILE A 249 14.87 -5.77 -8.39
N LEU A 250 15.40 -4.62 -8.00
CA LEU A 250 16.72 -4.19 -8.43
C LEU A 250 17.82 -5.16 -7.97
N THR A 251 17.77 -5.61 -6.72
CA THR A 251 18.71 -6.61 -6.20
C THR A 251 18.55 -7.94 -6.96
N ASN A 252 17.30 -8.40 -7.14
CA ASN A 252 17.01 -9.66 -7.80
C ASN A 252 17.53 -9.67 -9.23
N VAL A 253 17.25 -8.63 -10.02
CA VAL A 253 17.72 -8.51 -11.41
C VAL A 253 19.24 -8.52 -11.47
N ASN A 254 19.94 -7.79 -10.59
CA ASN A 254 21.40 -7.76 -10.59
C ASN A 254 22.04 -9.09 -10.16
N VAL A 255 21.44 -9.80 -9.19
CA VAL A 255 21.92 -11.12 -8.79
C VAL A 255 21.74 -12.12 -9.93
N ILE A 256 20.54 -12.17 -10.52
CA ILE A 256 20.23 -13.10 -11.61
C ILE A 256 21.13 -12.83 -12.83
N ALA A 257 21.24 -11.56 -13.25
CA ALA A 257 22.00 -11.17 -14.43
C ALA A 257 23.50 -11.54 -14.38
N GLN A 258 24.07 -11.67 -13.17
CA GLN A 258 25.50 -11.89 -12.96
C GLN A 258 25.83 -13.29 -12.41
N SER A 259 24.86 -14.20 -12.41
CA SER A 259 25.03 -15.51 -11.79
C SER A 259 24.20 -16.59 -12.51
N ASN A 260 24.18 -17.80 -11.96
CA ASN A 260 23.33 -18.90 -12.42
C ASN A 260 22.02 -19.04 -11.61
N PHE A 261 21.56 -17.97 -10.97
CA PHE A 261 20.30 -17.96 -10.24
C PHE A 261 19.09 -17.99 -11.17
N ILE A 262 18.08 -18.74 -10.77
CA ILE A 262 16.75 -18.70 -11.37
C ILE A 262 15.89 -17.74 -10.54
N GLY A 263 15.27 -16.76 -11.21
CA GLY A 263 14.28 -15.88 -10.61
C GLY A 263 12.87 -16.24 -11.05
N CYS A 264 11.90 -15.97 -10.18
CA CYS A 264 10.48 -16.09 -10.48
C CYS A 264 9.81 -14.73 -10.28
N MET A 265 9.15 -14.21 -11.32
CA MET A 265 8.47 -12.92 -11.28
C MET A 265 7.21 -12.92 -12.15
N SER A 266 6.35 -11.92 -12.01
CA SER A 266 5.17 -11.82 -12.88
C SER A 266 5.59 -11.77 -14.35
N SER A 267 4.80 -12.37 -15.23
CA SER A 267 5.12 -12.48 -16.66
C SER A 267 5.34 -11.12 -17.29
N ILE A 268 4.58 -10.10 -16.89
CA ILE A 268 4.74 -8.73 -17.38
C ILE A 268 6.06 -8.12 -16.94
N VAL A 269 6.47 -8.33 -15.67
CA VAL A 269 7.78 -7.86 -15.18
C VAL A 269 8.91 -8.60 -15.91
N ALA A 270 8.77 -9.91 -16.11
CA ALA A 270 9.74 -10.71 -16.85
C ALA A 270 9.92 -10.20 -18.30
N GLU A 271 8.83 -9.93 -19.01
CA GLU A 271 8.86 -9.38 -20.36
C GLU A 271 9.53 -8.00 -20.39
N GLN A 272 9.26 -7.16 -19.41
CA GLN A 272 9.93 -5.86 -19.34
C GLN A 272 11.44 -6.00 -19.12
N MET A 273 11.88 -6.92 -18.24
CA MET A 273 13.31 -7.17 -18.02
C MET A 273 13.99 -7.74 -19.28
N VAL A 274 13.29 -8.56 -20.05
CA VAL A 274 13.77 -9.05 -21.36
C VAL A 274 13.85 -7.90 -22.37
N ASN A 275 12.83 -7.07 -22.50
CA ASN A 275 12.81 -5.93 -23.41
C ASN A 275 13.90 -4.89 -23.11
N LEU A 276 14.25 -4.73 -21.83
CA LEU A 276 15.37 -3.91 -21.39
C LEU A 276 16.74 -4.58 -21.53
N ASN A 277 16.77 -5.82 -22.05
CA ASN A 277 17.98 -6.63 -22.21
C ASN A 277 18.74 -6.84 -20.89
N LEU A 278 18.03 -6.98 -19.79
CA LEU A 278 18.60 -7.23 -18.47
C LEU A 278 18.61 -8.73 -18.11
N LEU A 279 17.57 -9.46 -18.50
CA LEU A 279 17.40 -10.88 -18.21
C LEU A 279 16.87 -11.61 -19.45
N ALA A 280 16.93 -12.96 -19.43
CA ALA A 280 16.29 -13.83 -20.39
C ALA A 280 15.16 -14.62 -19.73
N LYS A 281 14.05 -14.84 -20.43
CA LYS A 281 12.98 -15.75 -20.00
C LYS A 281 13.38 -17.19 -20.31
N LEU A 282 13.29 -18.08 -19.33
CA LEU A 282 13.49 -19.50 -19.59
C LEU A 282 12.40 -20.04 -20.53
N PRO A 283 12.73 -20.95 -21.45
CA PRO A 283 11.77 -21.66 -22.30
C PRO A 283 11.00 -22.70 -21.47
N PHE A 284 10.36 -22.24 -20.43
CA PHE A 284 9.53 -22.98 -19.51
C PHE A 284 8.14 -22.38 -19.49
N HIS A 285 7.09 -23.19 -19.34
CA HIS A 285 5.74 -22.65 -19.27
C HIS A 285 5.55 -21.74 -18.05
N GLU A 286 4.59 -20.85 -18.15
CA GLU A 286 4.25 -19.99 -17.03
C GLU A 286 3.69 -20.78 -15.86
N ILE A 287 4.09 -20.45 -14.65
CA ILE A 287 3.78 -21.21 -13.45
C ILE A 287 2.75 -20.50 -12.56
N GLY A 288 2.10 -21.28 -11.71
CA GLY A 288 1.11 -20.79 -10.74
C GLY A 288 -0.26 -20.53 -11.34
N GLU A 289 -1.17 -20.12 -10.48
CA GLU A 289 -2.54 -19.77 -10.85
C GLU A 289 -2.61 -18.39 -11.49
N ASP A 290 -3.63 -18.18 -12.35
CA ASP A 290 -3.96 -16.88 -12.88
C ASP A 290 -4.29 -15.89 -11.74
N ALA A 291 -3.53 -14.84 -11.64
CA ALA A 291 -3.75 -13.81 -10.64
C ALA A 291 -4.35 -12.55 -11.28
N ALA A 292 -5.50 -12.13 -10.80
CA ALA A 292 -6.12 -10.90 -11.24
C ALA A 292 -5.29 -9.69 -10.83
N VAL A 293 -5.03 -8.80 -11.77
CA VAL A 293 -4.38 -7.49 -11.56
C VAL A 293 -5.36 -6.39 -11.90
N GLY A 294 -5.39 -5.35 -11.09
CA GLY A 294 -6.33 -4.26 -11.26
C GLY A 294 -6.21 -3.22 -10.16
N TYR A 295 -7.34 -2.69 -9.73
CA TYR A 295 -7.35 -1.72 -8.64
C TYR A 295 -8.44 -2.02 -7.61
N SER A 296 -8.20 -1.56 -6.39
CA SER A 296 -9.15 -1.64 -5.28
C SER A 296 -9.44 -0.24 -4.76
N LYS A 297 -10.71 0.02 -4.45
CA LYS A 297 -11.19 1.29 -3.89
C LYS A 297 -12.12 1.03 -2.71
N ARG A 298 -12.44 2.08 -1.95
CA ARG A 298 -13.51 2.01 -0.96
C ARG A 298 -14.86 1.92 -1.65
N LYS A 299 -15.73 1.07 -1.12
CA LYS A 299 -17.09 0.87 -1.61
C LYS A 299 -18.00 2.01 -1.12
N ASN A 300 -18.94 2.42 -1.97
CA ASN A 300 -19.94 3.46 -1.65
C ASN A 300 -19.34 4.84 -1.30
N GLU A 301 -18.13 5.13 -1.73
CA GLU A 301 -17.50 6.41 -1.55
C GLU A 301 -17.39 7.14 -2.89
N GLU A 302 -17.80 8.39 -2.93
CA GLU A 302 -17.63 9.23 -4.12
C GLU A 302 -16.13 9.51 -4.32
N LEU A 303 -15.63 9.17 -5.49
CA LEU A 303 -14.24 9.40 -5.85
C LEU A 303 -14.06 10.84 -6.34
N THR A 304 -12.93 11.45 -5.99
CA THR A 304 -12.60 12.79 -6.53
C THR A 304 -12.50 12.75 -8.06
N PRO A 305 -12.77 13.88 -8.75
CA PRO A 305 -12.62 13.97 -10.20
C PRO A 305 -11.22 13.54 -10.69
N ALA A 306 -10.18 13.84 -9.91
CA ALA A 306 -8.81 13.43 -10.20
C ALA A 306 -8.66 11.90 -10.15
N CYS A 307 -9.27 11.25 -9.14
CA CYS A 307 -9.25 9.80 -9.00
C CYS A 307 -9.99 9.10 -10.15
N LEU A 308 -11.15 9.61 -10.55
CA LEU A 308 -11.91 9.09 -11.71
C LEU A 308 -11.10 9.19 -13.01
N LYS A 309 -10.41 10.33 -13.25
CA LYS A 309 -9.52 10.50 -14.40
C LYS A 309 -8.35 9.50 -14.39
N PHE A 310 -7.79 9.23 -13.20
CA PHE A 310 -6.73 8.23 -13.08
C PHE A 310 -7.23 6.82 -13.35
N ILE A 311 -8.40 6.43 -12.84
CA ILE A 311 -9.03 5.14 -13.13
C ILE A 311 -9.25 4.96 -14.64
N ALA A 312 -9.71 6.00 -15.34
CA ALA A 312 -9.86 5.96 -16.79
C ALA A 312 -8.52 5.79 -17.53
N CYS A 313 -7.40 6.16 -16.90
CA CYS A 313 -6.07 5.93 -17.45
C CYS A 313 -5.52 4.52 -17.16
N LEU A 314 -6.09 3.79 -16.19
CA LEU A 314 -5.75 2.40 -15.91
C LEU A 314 -6.42 1.43 -16.91
N GLN A 315 -7.49 1.84 -17.53
CA GLN A 315 -8.24 1.11 -18.57
C GLN A 315 -7.68 1.46 -19.98
#